data_695e10fc564e98c20aa6ce7e9d34cfb6
#
_entry.id   695e10fc564e98c20aa6ce7e9d34cfb6
#
_cell.length_a   1.000
_cell.length_b   1.000
_cell.length_c   1.000
_cell.angle_alpha   90.00
_cell.angle_beta   90.00
_cell.angle_gamma   90.00
#
_symmetry.space_group_name_H-M   'P 1'
#
loop_
_entity.id
_entity.type
_entity.pdbx_description
1 polymer ?
#
loop_
_entity_poly.entity_id
_entity_poly.type
_entity_poly.pdbx_seq_one_letter_code
_entity_poly.pdbx_strand_id
1 'polypeptide(L)'
;MTRVVVLGGSGFLGSHVADALKRRGYEVHACSRRTGIDASQEQALTAYLQRVNPHILVHCAAHVGGIAYNAKCPVAIFEDNLLLGYAVVRAACRAGIKKLVNIMPNCTYPGDLDLYSEPMWWDGPMHSTVLTYGMPRKALWVHAWACQQEYGLESIHLVLPNLYGPRDHFDAVRSHALGALIHKIVEARQAETKSVEIWGTGGAVREWMYVEDAAEGIVLATECYNNIEILNLGSGKGCSIRELAGMIRELAGWDGEFIYDATKPDG
;
A
#
# COMPACT_ATOMS: atom_id res chain seq x y z
N MET A 1 -0.05 22.90 17.80
CA MET A 1 0.44 22.06 16.66
C MET A 1 -0.45 20.82 16.56
N THR A 2 -0.89 20.43 15.38
CA THR A 2 -1.74 19.25 15.18
C THR A 2 -0.89 18.00 15.29
N ARG A 3 -1.24 17.09 16.20
CA ARG A 3 -0.56 15.81 16.41
C ARG A 3 -1.11 14.73 15.49
N VAL A 4 -0.19 14.00 14.88
CA VAL A 4 -0.51 12.90 13.95
C VAL A 4 0.27 11.65 14.38
N VAL A 5 -0.41 10.51 14.48
CA VAL A 5 0.23 9.20 14.59
C VAL A 5 0.23 8.54 13.22
N VAL A 6 1.38 8.03 12.78
CA VAL A 6 1.53 7.25 11.54
C VAL A 6 1.87 5.82 11.90
N LEU A 7 0.91 4.90 11.75
CA LEU A 7 1.13 3.46 11.91
C LEU A 7 1.83 2.90 10.67
N GLY A 8 2.83 2.07 10.88
CA GLY A 8 3.73 1.65 9.82
C GLY A 8 4.78 2.71 9.45
N GLY A 9 4.99 3.70 10.32
CA GLY A 9 5.87 4.85 10.09
C GLY A 9 7.36 4.56 9.90
N SER A 10 7.83 3.32 10.12
CA SER A 10 9.17 2.85 9.75
C SER A 10 9.19 2.02 8.46
N GLY A 11 8.05 1.83 7.83
CA GLY A 11 7.91 1.11 6.55
C GLY A 11 8.16 2.02 5.34
N PHE A 12 8.10 1.43 4.15
CA PHE A 12 8.34 2.12 2.89
C PHE A 12 7.47 3.38 2.77
N LEU A 13 6.15 3.25 2.58
CA LEU A 13 5.25 4.39 2.43
C LEU A 13 5.16 5.24 3.72
N GLY A 14 4.99 4.59 4.88
CA GLY A 14 4.74 5.31 6.14
C GLY A 14 5.87 6.25 6.55
N SER A 15 7.13 5.93 6.21
CA SER A 15 8.27 6.82 6.48
C SER A 15 8.23 8.09 5.64
N HIS A 16 7.84 7.99 4.36
CA HIS A 16 7.68 9.15 3.48
C HIS A 16 6.48 10.02 3.90
N VAL A 17 5.36 9.39 4.29
CA VAL A 17 4.19 10.12 4.84
C VAL A 17 4.56 10.86 6.13
N ALA A 18 5.31 10.22 7.04
CA ALA A 18 5.78 10.88 8.25
C ALA A 18 6.69 12.08 7.96
N ASP A 19 7.57 11.95 6.97
CA ASP A 19 8.45 13.05 6.55
C ASP A 19 7.67 14.19 5.86
N ALA A 20 6.70 13.88 5.01
CA ALA A 20 5.84 14.87 4.37
C ALA A 20 4.99 15.64 5.40
N LEU A 21 4.39 14.96 6.37
CA LEU A 21 3.64 15.59 7.46
C LEU A 21 4.52 16.52 8.30
N LYS A 22 5.77 16.12 8.62
CA LYS A 22 6.72 16.99 9.33
C LYS A 22 7.05 18.27 8.53
N ARG A 23 7.27 18.14 7.21
CA ARG A 23 7.49 19.31 6.34
C ARG A 23 6.31 20.30 6.35
N ARG A 24 5.08 19.81 6.54
CA ARG A 24 3.87 20.62 6.69
C ARG A 24 3.65 21.16 8.11
N GLY A 25 4.58 20.93 9.05
CA GLY A 25 4.53 21.46 10.41
C GLY A 25 3.66 20.68 11.39
N TYR A 26 3.31 19.41 11.09
CA TYR A 26 2.64 18.53 12.05
C TYR A 26 3.62 17.99 13.11
N GLU A 27 3.12 17.74 14.32
CA GLU A 27 3.81 16.95 15.33
C GLU A 27 3.56 15.47 15.05
N VAL A 28 4.59 14.75 14.55
CA VAL A 28 4.44 13.40 14.00
C VAL A 28 5.04 12.36 14.92
N HIS A 29 4.22 11.37 15.31
CA HIS A 29 4.61 10.17 16.03
C HIS A 29 4.58 8.97 15.08
N ALA A 30 5.74 8.61 14.52
CA ALA A 30 5.88 7.47 13.61
C ALA A 30 6.02 6.18 14.41
N CYS A 31 5.06 5.25 14.28
CA CYS A 31 4.94 4.03 15.05
C CYS A 31 5.02 2.77 14.20
N SER A 32 5.63 1.74 14.73
CA SER A 32 5.73 0.41 14.13
C SER A 32 6.12 -0.64 15.18
N ARG A 33 6.10 -1.91 14.81
CA ARG A 33 6.65 -2.98 15.67
C ARG A 33 8.12 -2.73 16.04
N ARG A 34 8.90 -2.12 15.14
CA ARG A 34 10.31 -1.73 15.41
C ARG A 34 10.44 -0.65 16.49
N THR A 35 9.43 0.18 16.65
CA THR A 35 9.37 1.22 17.72
C THR A 35 8.60 0.76 18.95
N GLY A 36 8.27 -0.55 19.04
CA GLY A 36 7.59 -1.14 20.19
C GLY A 36 6.07 -1.03 20.17
N ILE A 37 5.45 -0.57 19.06
CA ILE A 37 4.00 -0.47 18.93
C ILE A 37 3.52 -1.48 17.88
N ASP A 38 2.87 -2.55 18.33
CA ASP A 38 2.17 -3.49 17.48
C ASP A 38 0.70 -3.02 17.32
N ALA A 39 0.37 -2.51 16.14
CA ALA A 39 -0.95 -1.97 15.86
C ALA A 39 -2.07 -3.03 15.79
N SER A 40 -1.74 -4.32 15.76
CA SER A 40 -2.72 -5.41 15.86
C SER A 40 -3.18 -5.67 17.29
N GLN A 41 -2.48 -5.14 18.29
CA GLN A 41 -2.80 -5.26 19.70
C GLN A 41 -3.72 -4.10 20.12
N GLU A 42 -5.04 -4.27 19.98
CA GLU A 42 -6.05 -3.20 20.16
C GLU A 42 -5.87 -2.44 21.49
N GLN A 43 -5.73 -3.15 22.61
CA GLN A 43 -5.61 -2.52 23.93
C GLN A 43 -4.35 -1.68 24.09
N ALA A 44 -3.20 -2.21 23.63
CA ALA A 44 -1.94 -1.50 23.66
C ALA A 44 -1.94 -0.28 22.74
N LEU A 45 -2.51 -0.42 21.54
CA LEU A 45 -2.69 0.69 20.60
C LEU A 45 -3.60 1.77 21.19
N THR A 46 -4.74 1.40 21.78
CA THR A 46 -5.68 2.33 22.43
C THR A 46 -4.97 3.13 23.52
N ALA A 47 -4.27 2.46 24.44
CA ALA A 47 -3.52 3.12 25.52
C ALA A 47 -2.44 4.06 24.98
N TYR A 48 -1.75 3.66 23.92
CA TYR A 48 -0.77 4.51 23.25
C TYR A 48 -1.43 5.76 22.64
N LEU A 49 -2.52 5.61 21.88
CA LEU A 49 -3.24 6.72 21.28
C LEU A 49 -3.82 7.68 22.33
N GLN A 50 -4.37 7.17 23.42
CA GLN A 50 -4.86 8.00 24.54
C GLN A 50 -3.74 8.82 25.18
N ARG A 51 -2.54 8.23 25.37
CA ARG A 51 -1.38 8.92 25.92
C ARG A 51 -0.86 10.01 24.99
N VAL A 52 -0.73 9.74 23.68
CA VAL A 52 -0.27 10.71 22.69
C VAL A 52 -1.35 11.74 22.40
N ASN A 53 -2.61 11.37 22.49
CA ASN A 53 -3.80 12.17 22.18
C ASN A 53 -3.68 12.87 20.81
N PRO A 54 -3.50 12.11 19.70
CA PRO A 54 -3.38 12.70 18.36
C PRO A 54 -4.75 13.12 17.82
N HIS A 55 -4.75 14.09 16.92
CA HIS A 55 -5.94 14.50 16.19
C HIS A 55 -6.22 13.58 15.00
N ILE A 56 -5.15 13.10 14.37
CA ILE A 56 -5.18 12.31 13.14
C ILE A 56 -4.41 11.02 13.34
N LEU A 57 -4.97 9.91 12.83
CA LEU A 57 -4.32 8.61 12.75
C LEU A 57 -4.19 8.21 11.29
N VAL A 58 -2.96 8.07 10.79
CA VAL A 58 -2.68 7.57 9.43
C VAL A 58 -2.27 6.11 9.49
N HIS A 59 -3.01 5.25 8.82
CA HIS A 59 -2.82 3.80 8.82
C HIS A 59 -2.12 3.32 7.55
N CYS A 60 -0.77 3.29 7.57
CA CYS A 60 0.08 2.74 6.51
C CYS A 60 0.56 1.31 6.81
N ALA A 61 0.23 0.75 7.97
CA ALA A 61 0.68 -0.59 8.34
C ALA A 61 -0.08 -1.68 7.57
N ALA A 62 0.63 -2.71 7.12
CA ALA A 62 0.08 -3.87 6.44
C ALA A 62 1.02 -5.07 6.57
N HIS A 63 0.46 -6.29 6.47
CA HIS A 63 1.20 -7.47 6.08
C HIS A 63 1.06 -7.65 4.58
N VAL A 64 2.09 -7.31 3.82
CA VAL A 64 2.04 -7.25 2.36
C VAL A 64 3.24 -7.97 1.74
N GLY A 65 3.05 -8.48 0.53
CA GLY A 65 4.07 -9.07 -0.31
C GLY A 65 3.57 -9.21 -1.75
N GLY A 66 4.44 -9.58 -2.68
CA GLY A 66 4.08 -9.83 -4.07
C GLY A 66 3.12 -11.01 -4.24
N ILE A 67 2.64 -11.26 -5.47
CA ILE A 67 1.67 -12.30 -5.80
C ILE A 67 2.14 -13.69 -5.36
N ALA A 68 3.42 -14.02 -5.57
CA ALA A 68 4.01 -15.30 -5.14
C ALA A 68 3.96 -15.46 -3.61
N TYR A 69 4.19 -14.40 -2.85
CA TYR A 69 4.11 -14.42 -1.40
C TYR A 69 2.65 -14.59 -0.92
N ASN A 70 1.70 -13.90 -1.54
CA ASN A 70 0.26 -14.07 -1.27
C ASN A 70 -0.19 -15.50 -1.51
N ALA A 71 0.25 -16.12 -2.60
CA ALA A 71 -0.07 -17.53 -2.91
C ALA A 71 0.54 -18.50 -1.89
N LYS A 72 1.71 -18.19 -1.33
CA LYS A 72 2.40 -19.04 -0.35
C LYS A 72 1.82 -18.93 1.07
N CYS A 73 1.34 -17.76 1.47
CA CYS A 73 0.92 -17.46 2.85
C CYS A 73 -0.50 -16.84 2.91
N PRO A 74 -1.52 -17.40 2.21
CA PRO A 74 -2.82 -16.73 2.09
C PRO A 74 -3.54 -16.55 3.44
N VAL A 75 -3.44 -17.52 4.35
CA VAL A 75 -4.07 -17.46 5.68
C VAL A 75 -3.45 -16.34 6.50
N ALA A 76 -2.13 -16.32 6.63
CA ALA A 76 -1.44 -15.31 7.42
C ALA A 76 -1.67 -13.89 6.90
N ILE A 77 -1.69 -13.72 5.56
CA ILE A 77 -1.99 -12.41 4.95
C ILE A 77 -3.42 -11.97 5.28
N PHE A 78 -4.39 -12.86 5.18
CA PHE A 78 -5.78 -12.55 5.48
C PHE A 78 -5.96 -12.19 6.96
N GLU A 79 -5.55 -13.09 7.87
CA GLU A 79 -5.75 -12.94 9.31
C GLU A 79 -5.03 -11.71 9.87
N ASP A 80 -3.75 -11.54 9.54
CA ASP A 80 -2.96 -10.42 10.04
C ASP A 80 -3.54 -9.06 9.60
N ASN A 81 -3.97 -8.93 8.34
CA ASN A 81 -4.56 -7.68 7.88
C ASN A 81 -5.97 -7.45 8.41
N LEU A 82 -6.77 -8.51 8.62
CA LEU A 82 -8.09 -8.41 9.21
C LEU A 82 -8.01 -7.97 10.68
N LEU A 83 -7.16 -8.63 11.47
CA LEU A 83 -6.95 -8.29 12.88
C LEU A 83 -6.35 -6.90 13.03
N LEU A 84 -5.37 -6.56 12.19
CA LEU A 84 -4.76 -5.23 12.19
C LEU A 84 -5.80 -4.14 11.88
N GLY A 85 -6.59 -4.30 10.81
CA GLY A 85 -7.61 -3.33 10.43
C GLY A 85 -8.68 -3.16 11.52
N TYR A 86 -9.15 -4.28 12.09
CA TYR A 86 -10.08 -4.27 13.22
C TYR A 86 -9.52 -3.50 14.42
N ALA A 87 -8.30 -3.83 14.85
CA ALA A 87 -7.65 -3.21 16.01
C ALA A 87 -7.46 -1.71 15.82
N VAL A 88 -7.05 -1.27 14.63
CA VAL A 88 -6.82 0.15 14.31
C VAL A 88 -8.12 0.95 14.40
N VAL A 89 -9.20 0.48 13.76
CA VAL A 89 -10.50 1.20 13.79
C VAL A 89 -11.06 1.25 15.22
N ARG A 90 -11.02 0.13 15.95
CA ARG A 90 -11.46 0.07 17.35
C ARG A 90 -10.67 1.01 18.26
N ALA A 91 -9.34 0.99 18.12
CA ALA A 91 -8.47 1.87 18.91
C ALA A 91 -8.72 3.35 18.58
N ALA A 92 -8.95 3.69 17.31
CA ALA A 92 -9.29 5.04 16.88
C ALA A 92 -10.58 5.54 17.55
N CYS A 93 -11.64 4.72 17.52
CA CYS A 93 -12.92 5.04 18.20
C CYS A 93 -12.72 5.23 19.71
N ARG A 94 -12.05 4.26 20.37
CA ARG A 94 -11.87 4.30 21.84
C ARG A 94 -10.96 5.42 22.33
N ALA A 95 -10.02 5.85 21.49
CA ALA A 95 -9.12 6.95 21.80
C ALA A 95 -9.69 8.32 21.42
N GLY A 96 -10.86 8.38 20.79
CA GLY A 96 -11.48 9.64 20.37
C GLY A 96 -10.72 10.35 19.25
N ILE A 97 -10.12 9.57 18.32
CA ILE A 97 -9.43 10.13 17.14
C ILE A 97 -10.44 10.90 16.30
N LYS A 98 -10.07 12.13 15.89
CA LYS A 98 -10.95 12.95 15.07
C LYS A 98 -11.00 12.49 13.62
N LYS A 99 -9.84 12.11 13.06
CA LYS A 99 -9.75 11.69 11.65
C LYS A 99 -8.85 10.47 11.49
N LEU A 100 -9.39 9.41 10.88
CA LEU A 100 -8.66 8.21 10.50
C LEU A 100 -8.39 8.24 8.99
N VAL A 101 -7.13 8.11 8.59
CA VAL A 101 -6.70 8.06 7.19
C VAL A 101 -6.25 6.63 6.89
N ASN A 102 -7.00 5.91 6.08
CA ASN A 102 -6.71 4.53 5.69
C ASN A 102 -6.09 4.48 4.29
N ILE A 103 -4.97 3.79 4.18
CA ILE A 103 -4.35 3.50 2.89
C ILE A 103 -4.88 2.17 2.37
N MET A 104 -5.44 2.21 1.16
CA MET A 104 -6.07 1.09 0.48
C MET A 104 -5.26 0.69 -0.76
N PRO A 105 -5.05 -0.59 -1.03
CA PRO A 105 -4.41 -1.00 -2.28
C PRO A 105 -5.42 -1.01 -3.44
N ASN A 106 -4.95 -0.72 -4.65
CA ASN A 106 -5.77 -0.78 -5.85
C ASN A 106 -6.37 -2.17 -6.13
N CYS A 107 -5.76 -3.25 -5.63
CA CYS A 107 -6.29 -4.61 -5.73
C CYS A 107 -7.60 -4.84 -4.94
N THR A 108 -8.13 -3.83 -4.27
CA THR A 108 -9.49 -3.85 -3.71
C THR A 108 -10.57 -3.62 -4.77
N TYR A 109 -10.22 -3.20 -5.98
CA TYR A 109 -11.15 -3.14 -7.11
C TYR A 109 -11.50 -4.53 -7.67
N PRO A 110 -12.61 -4.67 -8.41
CA PRO A 110 -12.88 -5.86 -9.21
C PRO A 110 -11.70 -6.23 -10.12
N GLY A 111 -11.46 -7.54 -10.29
CA GLY A 111 -10.25 -8.04 -10.92
C GLY A 111 -10.21 -7.96 -12.44
N ASP A 112 -11.33 -7.69 -13.07
CA ASP A 112 -11.55 -7.69 -14.53
C ASP A 112 -11.77 -6.29 -15.12
N LEU A 113 -11.48 -5.24 -14.32
CA LEU A 113 -11.60 -3.85 -14.79
C LEU A 113 -10.32 -3.38 -15.49
N ASP A 114 -10.49 -2.75 -16.65
CA ASP A 114 -9.40 -2.09 -17.39
C ASP A 114 -9.05 -0.72 -16.78
N LEU A 115 -10.01 -0.04 -16.17
CA LEU A 115 -9.86 1.27 -15.55
C LEU A 115 -10.56 1.29 -14.18
N TYR A 116 -9.86 1.81 -13.18
CA TYR A 116 -10.40 1.93 -11.83
C TYR A 116 -11.00 3.32 -11.59
N SER A 117 -12.34 3.34 -11.43
CA SER A 117 -13.11 4.53 -11.05
C SER A 117 -13.84 4.26 -9.74
N GLU A 118 -13.88 5.22 -8.83
CA GLU A 118 -14.41 5.06 -7.47
C GLU A 118 -15.83 4.44 -7.43
N PRO A 119 -16.79 4.82 -8.29
CA PRO A 119 -18.12 4.20 -8.32
C PRO A 119 -18.10 2.69 -8.58
N MET A 120 -17.06 2.20 -9.26
CA MET A 120 -16.94 0.79 -9.65
C MET A 120 -16.34 -0.11 -8.54
N TRP A 121 -15.99 0.44 -7.40
CA TRP A 121 -15.25 -0.29 -6.35
C TRP A 121 -16.00 -1.49 -5.79
N TRP A 122 -17.35 -1.47 -5.86
CA TRP A 122 -18.22 -2.55 -5.40
C TRP A 122 -18.80 -3.41 -6.52
N ASP A 123 -18.49 -3.17 -7.79
CA ASP A 123 -19.20 -3.75 -8.94
C ASP A 123 -18.86 -5.23 -9.22
N GLY A 124 -17.94 -5.83 -8.48
CA GLY A 124 -17.60 -7.24 -8.71
C GLY A 124 -16.58 -7.82 -7.75
N PRO A 125 -16.21 -9.09 -7.95
CA PRO A 125 -15.22 -9.77 -7.14
C PRO A 125 -13.81 -9.27 -7.45
N MET A 126 -12.98 -9.19 -6.44
CA MET A 126 -11.55 -8.96 -6.59
C MET A 126 -10.87 -10.15 -7.31
N HIS A 127 -9.74 -9.89 -7.95
CA HIS A 127 -8.96 -10.96 -8.55
C HIS A 127 -8.50 -11.98 -7.49
N SER A 128 -8.61 -13.28 -7.81
CA SER A 128 -8.37 -14.37 -6.84
C SER A 128 -6.97 -14.37 -6.23
N THR A 129 -5.94 -13.93 -6.97
CA THR A 129 -4.54 -13.88 -6.50
C THR A 129 -4.30 -12.87 -5.37
N VAL A 130 -5.20 -11.88 -5.20
CA VAL A 130 -5.07 -10.81 -4.21
C VAL A 130 -6.25 -10.75 -3.24
N LEU A 131 -7.19 -11.71 -3.35
CA LEU A 131 -8.41 -11.76 -2.55
C LEU A 131 -8.13 -11.70 -1.04
N THR A 132 -7.14 -12.47 -0.57
CA THR A 132 -6.79 -12.56 0.85
C THR A 132 -6.15 -11.28 1.41
N TYR A 133 -5.58 -10.44 0.55
CA TYR A 133 -5.08 -9.14 0.93
C TYR A 133 -6.14 -8.03 0.78
N GLY A 134 -6.89 -8.03 -0.32
CA GLY A 134 -7.88 -6.98 -0.61
C GLY A 134 -9.12 -7.04 0.27
N MET A 135 -9.65 -8.24 0.58
CA MET A 135 -10.87 -8.39 1.38
C MET A 135 -10.76 -7.80 2.80
N PRO A 136 -9.67 -8.03 3.57
CA PRO A 136 -9.49 -7.36 4.85
C PRO A 136 -9.51 -5.83 4.74
N ARG A 137 -9.05 -5.27 3.62
CA ARG A 137 -9.09 -3.82 3.38
C ARG A 137 -10.51 -3.31 3.10
N LYS A 138 -11.31 -4.05 2.32
CA LYS A 138 -12.75 -3.75 2.19
C LYS A 138 -13.48 -3.88 3.53
N ALA A 139 -13.19 -4.91 4.31
CA ALA A 139 -13.75 -5.07 5.65
C ALA A 139 -13.40 -3.92 6.60
N LEU A 140 -12.16 -3.38 6.50
CA LEU A 140 -11.74 -2.19 7.25
C LEU A 140 -12.58 -0.97 6.86
N TRP A 141 -12.86 -0.77 5.57
CA TRP A 141 -13.75 0.32 5.13
C TRP A 141 -15.14 0.17 5.73
N VAL A 142 -15.75 -1.02 5.65
CA VAL A 142 -17.08 -1.29 6.24
C VAL A 142 -17.08 -1.04 7.74
N HIS A 143 -16.03 -1.46 8.45
CA HIS A 143 -15.91 -1.23 9.89
C HIS A 143 -15.78 0.27 10.23
N ALA A 144 -14.96 1.00 9.47
CA ALA A 144 -14.82 2.44 9.67
C ALA A 144 -16.13 3.19 9.36
N TRP A 145 -16.85 2.79 8.30
CA TRP A 145 -18.18 3.30 7.98
C TRP A 145 -19.18 3.07 9.13
N ALA A 146 -19.22 1.85 9.67
CA ALA A 146 -20.10 1.54 10.82
C ALA A 146 -19.75 2.39 12.06
N CYS A 147 -18.43 2.57 12.33
CA CYS A 147 -17.97 3.42 13.42
C CYS A 147 -18.27 4.91 13.19
N GLN A 148 -18.30 5.36 11.96
CA GLN A 148 -18.76 6.72 11.63
C GLN A 148 -20.25 6.89 11.97
N GLN A 149 -21.11 5.93 11.61
CA GLN A 149 -22.54 5.99 11.88
C GLN A 149 -22.86 5.95 13.39
N GLU A 150 -22.13 5.14 14.14
CA GLU A 150 -22.45 4.88 15.55
C GLU A 150 -21.70 5.81 16.52
N TYR A 151 -20.45 6.14 16.21
CA TYR A 151 -19.56 6.88 17.12
C TYR A 151 -19.03 8.20 16.55
N GLY A 152 -19.36 8.53 15.29
CA GLY A 152 -18.92 9.78 14.65
C GLY A 152 -17.43 9.79 14.29
N LEU A 153 -16.76 8.63 14.11
CA LEU A 153 -15.37 8.56 13.65
C LEU A 153 -15.28 9.03 12.20
N GLU A 154 -14.73 10.21 11.97
CA GLU A 154 -14.40 10.64 10.60
C GLU A 154 -13.29 9.78 10.01
N SER A 155 -13.48 9.26 8.81
CA SER A 155 -12.46 8.49 8.11
C SER A 155 -12.44 8.77 6.61
N ILE A 156 -11.23 8.71 6.03
CA ILE A 156 -10.99 8.76 4.58
C ILE A 156 -10.22 7.53 4.15
N HIS A 157 -10.45 7.08 2.92
CA HIS A 157 -9.89 5.86 2.37
C HIS A 157 -9.24 6.15 1.02
N LEU A 158 -7.91 6.11 0.99
CA LEU A 158 -7.10 6.52 -0.16
C LEU A 158 -6.57 5.28 -0.88
N VAL A 159 -7.02 5.08 -2.12
CA VAL A 159 -6.60 3.94 -2.95
C VAL A 159 -5.37 4.34 -3.75
N LEU A 160 -4.29 3.59 -3.55
CA LEU A 160 -3.00 3.83 -4.20
C LEU A 160 -2.70 2.75 -5.26
N PRO A 161 -2.04 3.13 -6.36
CA PRO A 161 -1.47 2.19 -7.32
C PRO A 161 -0.20 1.52 -6.78
N ASN A 162 0.58 0.88 -7.65
CA ASN A 162 1.88 0.36 -7.26
C ASN A 162 2.85 1.50 -6.97
N LEU A 163 3.47 1.46 -5.81
CA LEU A 163 4.43 2.47 -5.40
C LEU A 163 5.87 2.02 -5.68
N TYR A 164 6.75 2.98 -5.95
CA TYR A 164 8.17 2.78 -6.09
C TYR A 164 8.96 3.98 -5.55
N GLY A 165 10.22 3.77 -5.22
CA GLY A 165 11.10 4.85 -4.80
C GLY A 165 12.08 4.48 -3.69
N PRO A 166 12.74 5.46 -3.08
CA PRO A 166 13.69 5.24 -1.99
C PRO A 166 13.06 4.49 -0.81
N ARG A 167 13.86 3.65 -0.14
CA ARG A 167 13.45 2.80 0.99
C ARG A 167 12.51 1.65 0.62
N ASP A 168 12.31 1.36 -0.68
CA ASP A 168 11.58 0.15 -1.09
C ASP A 168 12.39 -1.12 -0.83
N HIS A 169 11.72 -2.26 -0.89
CA HIS A 169 12.31 -3.57 -0.66
C HIS A 169 12.68 -4.25 -1.98
N PHE A 170 13.92 -4.71 -2.09
CA PHE A 170 14.44 -5.37 -3.29
C PHE A 170 14.70 -6.87 -3.08
N ASP A 171 14.24 -7.46 -1.95
CA ASP A 171 14.41 -8.90 -1.73
C ASP A 171 13.52 -9.73 -2.67
N ALA A 172 14.07 -10.87 -3.13
CA ALA A 172 13.43 -11.72 -4.15
C ALA A 172 12.07 -12.33 -3.74
N VAL A 173 11.72 -12.31 -2.44
CA VAL A 173 10.51 -12.96 -1.90
C VAL A 173 9.36 -11.99 -1.71
N ARG A 174 9.65 -10.77 -1.25
CA ARG A 174 8.67 -9.79 -0.82
C ARG A 174 8.53 -8.59 -1.75
N SER A 175 9.51 -8.35 -2.64
CA SER A 175 9.46 -7.18 -3.50
C SER A 175 8.28 -7.22 -4.46
N HIS A 176 7.76 -6.05 -4.77
CA HIS A 176 6.79 -5.86 -5.83
C HIS A 176 7.48 -5.97 -7.21
N ALA A 177 6.67 -6.07 -8.27
CA ALA A 177 7.17 -6.35 -9.62
C ALA A 177 8.30 -5.41 -10.09
N LEU A 178 8.21 -4.10 -9.80
CA LEU A 178 9.24 -3.13 -10.18
C LEU A 178 10.55 -3.38 -9.44
N GLY A 179 10.51 -3.55 -8.11
CA GLY A 179 11.70 -3.86 -7.32
C GLY A 179 12.37 -5.16 -7.75
N ALA A 180 11.58 -6.20 -8.02
CA ALA A 180 12.09 -7.48 -8.52
C ALA A 180 12.73 -7.36 -9.91
N LEU A 181 12.14 -6.59 -10.83
CA LEU A 181 12.72 -6.33 -12.15
C LEU A 181 14.04 -5.55 -12.07
N ILE A 182 14.08 -4.49 -11.27
CA ILE A 182 15.32 -3.72 -11.05
C ILE A 182 16.41 -4.64 -10.52
N HIS A 183 16.11 -5.43 -9.48
CA HIS A 183 17.07 -6.35 -8.87
C HIS A 183 17.61 -7.36 -9.92
N LYS A 184 16.73 -8.05 -10.65
CA LYS A 184 17.13 -9.02 -11.69
C LYS A 184 18.00 -8.41 -12.78
N ILE A 185 17.65 -7.21 -13.27
CA ILE A 185 18.40 -6.56 -14.36
C ILE A 185 19.74 -6.07 -13.86
N VAL A 186 19.83 -5.50 -12.65
CA VAL A 186 21.09 -5.05 -12.07
C VAL A 186 22.02 -6.23 -11.79
N GLU A 187 21.51 -7.33 -11.23
CA GLU A 187 22.27 -8.57 -11.03
C GLU A 187 22.77 -9.15 -12.37
N ALA A 188 21.89 -9.21 -13.39
CA ALA A 188 22.25 -9.68 -14.72
C ALA A 188 23.37 -8.85 -15.35
N ARG A 189 23.33 -7.53 -15.19
CA ARG A 189 24.42 -6.64 -15.62
C ARG A 189 25.72 -6.92 -14.89
N GLN A 190 25.66 -7.07 -13.55
CA GLN A 190 26.84 -7.31 -12.73
C GLN A 190 27.49 -8.68 -13.02
N ALA A 191 26.64 -9.69 -13.29
CA ALA A 191 27.07 -11.04 -13.62
C ALA A 191 27.35 -11.25 -15.12
N GLU A 192 27.26 -10.18 -15.95
CA GLU A 192 27.39 -10.23 -17.41
C GLU A 192 26.47 -11.27 -18.07
N THR A 193 25.32 -11.57 -17.46
CA THR A 193 24.35 -12.50 -17.98
C THR A 193 23.63 -11.91 -19.19
N LYS A 194 23.40 -12.71 -20.23
CA LYS A 194 22.83 -12.24 -21.51
C LYS A 194 21.31 -12.32 -21.54
N SER A 195 20.64 -12.91 -20.54
CA SER A 195 19.19 -13.01 -20.50
C SER A 195 18.64 -12.87 -19.11
N VAL A 196 17.42 -12.29 -19.01
CA VAL A 196 16.61 -12.19 -17.78
C VAL A 196 15.22 -12.74 -18.07
N GLU A 197 14.77 -13.68 -17.24
CA GLU A 197 13.41 -14.21 -17.32
C GLU A 197 12.40 -13.27 -16.66
N ILE A 198 11.32 -12.96 -17.39
CA ILE A 198 10.15 -12.23 -16.94
C ILE A 198 8.94 -13.16 -16.97
N TRP A 199 8.20 -13.26 -15.87
CA TRP A 199 6.99 -14.04 -15.80
C TRP A 199 5.86 -13.41 -16.63
N GLY A 200 5.06 -14.28 -17.28
CA GLY A 200 3.95 -13.87 -18.12
C GLY A 200 4.38 -13.39 -19.50
N THR A 201 3.48 -12.71 -20.18
CA THR A 201 3.67 -12.19 -21.54
C THR A 201 4.39 -10.84 -21.56
N GLY A 202 4.47 -10.16 -20.41
CA GLY A 202 4.89 -8.79 -20.28
C GLY A 202 3.85 -7.76 -20.74
N GLY A 203 2.65 -8.22 -21.11
CA GLY A 203 1.56 -7.37 -21.58
C GLY A 203 0.73 -6.71 -20.48
N ALA A 204 0.80 -7.21 -19.24
CA ALA A 204 0.05 -6.65 -18.13
C ALA A 204 0.40 -5.18 -17.90
N VAL A 205 -0.63 -4.31 -17.94
CA VAL A 205 -0.48 -2.87 -17.71
C VAL A 205 -0.71 -2.57 -16.24
N ARG A 206 0.18 -1.77 -15.65
CA ARG A 206 0.09 -1.34 -14.26
C ARG A 206 0.39 0.14 -14.16
N GLU A 207 -0.27 0.80 -13.22
CA GLU A 207 0.05 2.16 -12.83
C GLU A 207 1.14 2.15 -11.76
N TRP A 208 2.09 3.07 -11.90
CA TRP A 208 3.23 3.26 -10.99
C TRP A 208 3.27 4.70 -10.50
N MET A 209 3.39 4.88 -9.19
CA MET A 209 3.45 6.19 -8.57
C MET A 209 4.70 6.31 -7.69
N TYR A 210 5.41 7.42 -7.81
CA TYR A 210 6.57 7.68 -6.96
C TYR A 210 6.13 7.89 -5.52
N VAL A 211 6.83 7.27 -4.58
CA VAL A 211 6.38 7.21 -3.19
C VAL A 211 6.29 8.57 -2.50
N GLU A 212 7.14 9.53 -2.89
CA GLU A 212 7.06 10.88 -2.32
C GLU A 212 5.84 11.65 -2.85
N ASP A 213 5.46 11.46 -4.12
CA ASP A 213 4.23 12.03 -4.69
C ASP A 213 3.00 11.41 -4.00
N ALA A 214 3.03 10.08 -3.74
CA ALA A 214 1.99 9.42 -2.98
C ALA A 214 1.89 9.99 -1.55
N ALA A 215 3.02 10.23 -0.88
CA ALA A 215 3.04 10.80 0.46
C ALA A 215 2.48 12.23 0.48
N GLU A 216 2.84 13.08 -0.48
CA GLU A 216 2.27 14.44 -0.61
C GLU A 216 0.77 14.39 -0.91
N GLY A 217 0.32 13.49 -1.81
CA GLY A 217 -1.10 13.27 -2.10
C GLY A 217 -1.89 12.83 -0.86
N ILE A 218 -1.34 11.93 -0.04
CA ILE A 218 -1.94 11.50 1.22
C ILE A 218 -2.07 12.67 2.19
N VAL A 219 -1.03 13.49 2.33
CA VAL A 219 -1.07 14.67 3.22
C VAL A 219 -2.10 15.67 2.72
N LEU A 220 -2.13 15.97 1.43
CA LEU A 220 -3.13 16.86 0.83
C LEU A 220 -4.57 16.34 1.05
N ALA A 221 -4.82 15.05 0.79
CA ALA A 221 -6.12 14.44 1.05
C ALA A 221 -6.48 14.47 2.55
N THR A 222 -5.50 14.31 3.44
CA THR A 222 -5.70 14.44 4.88
C THR A 222 -6.20 15.83 5.26
N GLU A 223 -5.72 16.87 4.59
CA GLU A 223 -6.08 18.27 4.82
C GLU A 223 -7.42 18.67 4.18
N CYS A 224 -7.72 18.15 2.97
CA CYS A 224 -8.80 18.69 2.13
C CYS A 224 -9.99 17.72 1.91
N TYR A 225 -9.82 16.40 2.10
CA TYR A 225 -10.86 15.42 1.82
C TYR A 225 -11.50 14.93 3.09
N ASN A 226 -12.84 14.95 3.16
CA ASN A 226 -13.60 14.58 4.37
C ASN A 226 -14.79 13.65 4.05
N ASN A 227 -14.74 12.93 2.91
CA ASN A 227 -15.76 11.97 2.55
C ASN A 227 -15.32 10.55 2.90
N ILE A 228 -16.27 9.70 3.36
CA ILE A 228 -16.04 8.28 3.65
C ILE A 228 -15.80 7.46 2.39
N GLU A 229 -16.30 7.91 1.24
CA GLU A 229 -16.08 7.23 -0.02
C GLU A 229 -14.58 7.11 -0.33
N ILE A 230 -14.21 6.09 -1.06
CA ILE A 230 -12.81 5.95 -1.48
C ILE A 230 -12.38 7.09 -2.40
N LEU A 231 -11.11 7.42 -2.37
CA LEU A 231 -10.49 8.39 -3.29
C LEU A 231 -9.26 7.74 -3.93
N ASN A 232 -9.23 7.67 -5.25
CA ASN A 232 -8.05 7.22 -5.98
C ASN A 232 -6.97 8.30 -5.97
N LEU A 233 -5.77 7.93 -5.56
CA LEU A 233 -4.56 8.73 -5.70
C LEU A 233 -3.63 8.05 -6.69
N GLY A 234 -3.53 8.56 -7.89
CA GLY A 234 -2.74 7.97 -8.95
C GLY A 234 -2.28 9.00 -9.98
N SER A 235 -1.40 8.56 -10.87
CA SER A 235 -0.89 9.36 -12.00
C SER A 235 -1.86 9.36 -13.20
N GLY A 236 -2.78 8.39 -13.25
CA GLY A 236 -3.66 8.13 -14.39
C GLY A 236 -2.93 7.56 -15.62
N LYS A 237 -1.68 7.09 -15.46
CA LYS A 237 -0.87 6.55 -16.57
C LYS A 237 -0.47 5.12 -16.30
N GLY A 238 -0.90 4.22 -17.19
CA GLY A 238 -0.48 2.82 -17.21
C GLY A 238 0.83 2.63 -17.99
N CYS A 239 1.60 1.63 -17.57
CA CYS A 239 2.80 1.15 -18.26
C CYS A 239 2.77 -0.38 -18.26
N SER A 240 3.02 -1.01 -19.39
CA SER A 240 3.16 -2.46 -19.45
C SER A 240 4.46 -2.93 -18.80
N ILE A 241 4.45 -4.18 -18.31
CA ILE A 241 5.67 -4.79 -17.75
C ILE A 241 6.80 -4.82 -18.79
N ARG A 242 6.47 -4.99 -20.06
CA ARG A 242 7.44 -4.97 -21.17
C ARG A 242 8.09 -3.59 -21.35
N GLU A 243 7.30 -2.52 -21.36
CA GLU A 243 7.81 -1.14 -21.43
C GLU A 243 8.66 -0.81 -20.19
N LEU A 244 8.16 -1.18 -19.01
CA LEU A 244 8.88 -0.98 -17.75
C LEU A 244 10.26 -1.68 -17.76
N ALA A 245 10.30 -2.95 -18.16
CA ALA A 245 11.55 -3.71 -18.28
C ALA A 245 12.51 -3.06 -19.27
N GLY A 246 12.02 -2.58 -20.40
CA GLY A 246 12.79 -1.83 -21.39
C GLY A 246 13.43 -0.57 -20.82
N MET A 247 12.66 0.25 -20.10
CA MET A 247 13.17 1.45 -19.43
C MET A 247 14.25 1.12 -18.38
N ILE A 248 14.02 0.07 -17.57
CA ILE A 248 15.02 -0.35 -16.57
C ILE A 248 16.30 -0.84 -17.25
N ARG A 249 16.18 -1.63 -18.34
CA ARG A 249 17.32 -2.11 -19.13
C ARG A 249 18.18 -0.96 -19.63
N GLU A 250 17.55 0.06 -20.21
CA GLU A 250 18.23 1.25 -20.74
C GLU A 250 18.94 2.03 -19.61
N LEU A 251 18.23 2.33 -18.52
CA LEU A 251 18.77 3.04 -17.37
C LEU A 251 19.90 2.27 -16.66
N ALA A 252 19.80 0.94 -16.62
CA ALA A 252 20.84 0.09 -16.05
C ALA A 252 22.06 -0.05 -16.98
N GLY A 253 21.95 0.28 -18.27
CA GLY A 253 22.99 0.03 -19.25
C GLY A 253 23.29 -1.46 -19.44
N TRP A 254 22.25 -2.30 -19.40
CA TRP A 254 22.35 -3.74 -19.65
C TRP A 254 21.94 -4.04 -21.09
N ASP A 255 22.76 -4.82 -21.82
CA ASP A 255 22.60 -5.13 -23.25
C ASP A 255 21.96 -6.51 -23.53
N GLY A 256 21.50 -7.22 -22.49
CA GLY A 256 20.91 -8.54 -22.63
C GLY A 256 19.46 -8.55 -23.11
N GLU A 257 18.89 -9.73 -23.22
CA GLU A 257 17.54 -10.00 -23.74
C GLU A 257 16.56 -10.44 -22.64
N PHE A 258 15.28 -10.14 -22.81
CA PHE A 258 14.21 -10.64 -21.95
C PHE A 258 13.60 -11.92 -22.52
N ILE A 259 13.47 -12.94 -21.67
CA ILE A 259 12.77 -14.18 -21.98
C ILE A 259 11.46 -14.16 -21.22
N TYR A 260 10.33 -14.13 -21.94
CA TYR A 260 8.99 -14.09 -21.35
C TYR A 260 8.46 -15.52 -21.17
N ASP A 261 8.20 -15.91 -19.92
CA ASP A 261 7.62 -17.22 -19.58
C ASP A 261 6.09 -17.12 -19.48
N ALA A 262 5.40 -17.32 -20.60
CA ALA A 262 3.94 -17.28 -20.68
C ALA A 262 3.25 -18.42 -19.91
N THR A 263 3.97 -19.40 -19.36
CA THR A 263 3.39 -20.42 -18.47
C THR A 263 3.13 -19.89 -17.07
N LYS A 264 3.71 -18.74 -16.73
CA LYS A 264 3.50 -18.04 -15.47
C LYS A 264 2.41 -16.97 -15.64
N PRO A 265 1.71 -16.61 -14.55
CA PRO A 265 0.67 -15.58 -14.62
C PRO A 265 1.26 -14.20 -14.96
N ASP A 266 0.49 -13.42 -15.71
CA ASP A 266 0.78 -11.99 -15.98
C ASP A 266 0.60 -11.08 -14.74
N GLY A 267 0.08 -11.59 -13.68
CA GLY A 267 -0.11 -10.87 -12.43
C GLY A 267 -1.47 -10.25 -12.27
#